data_22c30e607744bf069a7620f6120b2d56
#
_entry.id   22c30e607744bf069a7620f6120b2d56
#
_cell.length_a   1.000
_cell.length_b   1.000
_cell.length_c   1.000
_cell.angle_alpha   90.00
_cell.angle_beta   90.00
_cell.angle_gamma   90.00
#
_symmetry.space_group_name_H-M   'P 1'
#
loop_
_entity.id
_entity.type
_entity.pdbx_description
1 polymer ?
#
loop_
_entity_poly.entity_id
_entity_poly.type
_entity_poly.pdbx_seq_one_letter_code
_entity_poly.pdbx_strand_id
1 'polypeptide(L)'
;VDMYGKVMSMQDSEIVTYFTMCTRVPLSKVDEVREALSGDANPRDAKMELAFEITRMYHGEEGAKEGEAYFKETFQQKQVPEDVVEVSPDFSEALVSCGVVASKTELRRLLEAGGVRDAETGEKLTEMPASVTEPRVLKIGKRRFVKLMP
;
A
#
# COMPACT_ATOMS: atom_id res chain seq x y z
N VAL A 1 -11.61 -4.34 14.87
CA VAL A 1 -11.82 -4.04 13.44
C VAL A 1 -12.38 -2.62 13.25
N ASP A 2 -13.53 -2.29 13.81
CA ASP A 2 -14.17 -0.96 13.63
C ASP A 2 -13.29 0.19 14.13
N MET A 3 -12.72 0.06 15.34
CA MET A 3 -11.82 1.06 15.92
C MET A 3 -10.57 1.26 15.05
N TYR A 4 -9.97 0.18 14.59
CA TYR A 4 -8.80 0.24 13.69
C TYR A 4 -9.13 1.00 12.40
N GLY A 5 -10.24 0.67 11.75
CA GLY A 5 -10.69 1.33 10.53
C GLY A 5 -10.99 2.82 10.71
N LYS A 6 -11.57 3.20 11.83
CA LYS A 6 -11.84 4.62 12.15
C LYS A 6 -10.56 5.43 12.30
N VAL A 7 -9.55 4.89 12.97
CA VAL A 7 -8.24 5.55 13.09
C VAL A 7 -7.57 5.67 11.72
N MET A 8 -7.66 4.64 10.87
CA MET A 8 -7.11 4.70 9.51
C MET A 8 -7.77 5.76 8.61
N SER A 9 -9.01 6.16 8.90
CA SER A 9 -9.74 7.17 8.12
C SER A 9 -9.48 8.62 8.55
N MET A 10 -8.70 8.85 9.62
CA MET A 10 -8.34 10.19 10.09
C MET A 10 -7.50 10.98 9.07
N GLN A 11 -7.46 12.30 9.23
CA GLN A 11 -6.60 13.16 8.42
C GLN A 11 -5.13 12.99 8.81
N ASP A 12 -4.23 13.10 7.83
CA ASP A 12 -2.79 12.93 8.05
C ASP A 12 -2.21 13.96 9.03
N SER A 13 -2.77 15.18 9.04
CA SER A 13 -2.37 16.26 9.96
C SER A 13 -2.65 15.95 11.43
N GLU A 14 -3.51 15.01 11.73
CA GLU A 14 -3.92 14.68 13.12
C GLU A 14 -3.11 13.53 13.73
N ILE A 15 -2.30 12.83 12.94
CA ILE A 15 -1.56 11.64 13.38
C ILE A 15 -0.73 11.92 14.63
N VAL A 16 0.09 12.96 14.61
CA VAL A 16 0.98 13.31 15.74
C VAL A 16 0.18 13.68 17.00
N THR A 17 -0.92 14.41 16.83
CA THR A 17 -1.79 14.79 17.94
C THR A 17 -2.40 13.56 18.62
N TYR A 18 -2.88 12.60 17.82
CA TYR A 18 -3.45 11.37 18.35
C TYR A 18 -2.40 10.47 19.00
N PHE A 19 -1.19 10.37 18.47
CA PHE A 19 -0.09 9.69 19.16
C PHE A 19 0.18 10.30 20.54
N THR A 20 0.20 11.62 20.63
CA THR A 20 0.47 12.34 21.87
C THR A 20 -0.65 12.19 22.89
N MET A 21 -1.90 12.31 22.47
CA MET A 21 -3.06 12.41 23.37
C MET A 21 -3.76 11.08 23.61
N CYS A 22 -3.72 10.15 22.65
CA CYS A 22 -4.51 8.93 22.67
C CYS A 22 -3.69 7.65 22.87
N THR A 23 -2.36 7.73 22.97
CA THR A 23 -1.50 6.58 23.19
C THR A 23 -0.58 6.77 24.39
N ARG A 24 0.00 5.66 24.87
CA ARG A 24 1.06 5.66 25.90
C ARG A 24 2.46 5.56 25.31
N VAL A 25 2.59 5.83 24.02
CA VAL A 25 3.87 5.81 23.30
C VAL A 25 4.75 6.94 23.85
N PRO A 26 6.06 6.70 24.12
CA PRO A 26 6.97 7.73 24.60
C PRO A 26 7.03 8.92 23.64
N LEU A 27 7.21 10.13 24.19
CA LEU A 27 7.31 11.36 23.38
C LEU A 27 8.47 11.31 22.38
N SER A 28 9.57 10.62 22.72
CA SER A 28 10.68 10.38 21.78
C SER A 28 10.23 9.66 20.51
N LYS A 29 9.36 8.66 20.64
CA LYS A 29 8.77 7.95 19.50
C LYS A 29 7.80 8.84 18.71
N VAL A 30 7.05 9.69 19.38
CA VAL A 30 6.17 10.68 18.74
C VAL A 30 6.98 11.67 17.90
N ASP A 31 8.14 12.11 18.41
CA ASP A 31 9.04 12.99 17.66
C ASP A 31 9.64 12.29 16.44
N GLU A 32 10.01 11.02 16.54
CA GLU A 32 10.44 10.21 15.38
C GLU A 32 9.35 10.13 14.30
N VAL A 33 8.09 9.90 14.69
CA VAL A 33 6.96 9.89 13.76
C VAL A 33 6.75 11.26 13.12
N ARG A 34 6.88 12.34 13.88
CA ARG A 34 6.77 13.71 13.38
C ARG A 34 7.85 14.02 12.36
N GLU A 35 9.08 13.65 12.62
CA GLU A 35 10.20 13.84 11.70
C GLU A 35 10.01 13.00 10.42
N ALA A 36 9.61 11.75 10.56
CA ALA A 36 9.31 10.87 9.43
C ALA A 36 8.20 11.43 8.53
N LEU A 37 7.12 11.96 9.11
CA LEU A 37 6.02 12.57 8.36
C LEU A 37 6.39 13.90 7.70
N SER A 38 7.40 14.60 8.22
CA SER A 38 7.95 15.82 7.60
C SER A 38 8.83 15.52 6.39
N GLY A 39 9.29 14.27 6.26
CA GLY A 39 10.07 13.76 5.14
C GLY A 39 9.22 12.98 4.15
N ASP A 40 9.82 11.95 3.56
CA ASP A 40 9.20 11.11 2.52
C ASP A 40 8.42 9.90 3.07
N ALA A 41 8.22 9.80 4.39
CA ALA A 41 7.50 8.67 4.99
C ALA A 41 6.02 8.68 4.58
N ASN A 42 5.51 7.49 4.34
CA ASN A 42 4.11 7.32 3.97
C ASN A 42 3.21 7.52 5.22
N PRO A 43 2.30 8.50 5.22
CA PRO A 43 1.37 8.71 6.32
C PRO A 43 0.53 7.48 6.69
N ARG A 44 0.30 6.58 5.72
CA ARG A 44 -0.40 5.33 5.94
C ARG A 44 0.29 4.45 6.99
N ASP A 45 1.61 4.34 6.93
CA ASP A 45 2.36 3.48 7.86
C ASP A 45 2.28 4.02 9.29
N ALA A 46 2.38 5.33 9.44
CA ALA A 46 2.18 6.00 10.73
C ALA A 46 0.75 5.81 11.25
N LYS A 47 -0.27 5.89 10.39
CA LYS A 47 -1.67 5.60 10.77
C LYS A 47 -1.86 4.15 11.19
N MET A 48 -1.23 3.21 10.52
CA MET A 48 -1.31 1.79 10.89
C MET A 48 -0.71 1.54 12.27
N GLU A 49 0.45 2.13 12.57
CA GLU A 49 1.08 2.05 13.89
C GLU A 49 0.17 2.68 14.96
N LEU A 50 -0.37 3.86 14.70
CA LEU A 50 -1.31 4.53 15.59
C LEU A 50 -2.58 3.70 15.83
N ALA A 51 -3.18 3.17 14.78
CA ALA A 51 -4.37 2.33 14.86
C ALA A 51 -4.12 1.05 15.67
N PHE A 52 -2.94 0.46 15.48
CA PHE A 52 -2.51 -0.71 16.25
C PHE A 52 -2.40 -0.38 17.75
N GLU A 53 -1.70 0.70 18.10
CA GLU A 53 -1.49 1.11 19.49
C GLU A 53 -2.81 1.46 20.19
N ILE A 54 -3.69 2.23 19.55
CA ILE A 54 -5.00 2.57 20.12
C ILE A 54 -5.84 1.31 20.31
N THR A 55 -5.93 0.46 19.29
CA THR A 55 -6.72 -0.78 19.38
C THR A 55 -6.16 -1.73 20.45
N ARG A 56 -4.83 -1.82 20.57
CA ARG A 56 -4.16 -2.61 21.61
C ARG A 56 -4.54 -2.15 23.02
N MET A 57 -4.61 -0.83 23.25
CA MET A 57 -4.96 -0.27 24.55
C MET A 57 -6.38 -0.63 25.00
N TYR A 58 -7.32 -0.70 24.07
CA TYR A 58 -8.74 -0.92 24.37
C TYR A 58 -9.20 -2.36 24.20
N HIS A 59 -8.60 -3.13 23.30
CA HIS A 59 -9.01 -4.48 22.92
C HIS A 59 -7.91 -5.53 23.06
N GLY A 60 -6.76 -5.16 23.59
CA GLY A 60 -5.61 -6.05 23.73
C GLY A 60 -4.86 -6.29 22.42
N GLU A 61 -3.76 -7.02 22.51
CA GLU A 61 -2.87 -7.27 21.37
C GLU A 61 -3.53 -8.12 20.28
N GLU A 62 -4.34 -9.10 20.67
CA GLU A 62 -5.07 -9.95 19.72
C GLU A 62 -6.08 -9.15 18.91
N GLY A 63 -6.85 -8.26 19.55
CA GLY A 63 -7.77 -7.37 18.86
C GLY A 63 -7.09 -6.38 17.93
N ALA A 64 -5.88 -5.92 18.27
CA ALA A 64 -5.06 -5.07 17.39
C ALA A 64 -4.57 -5.83 16.15
N LYS A 65 -4.07 -7.05 16.33
CA LYS A 65 -3.64 -7.91 15.21
C LYS A 65 -4.79 -8.28 14.28
N GLU A 66 -5.94 -8.61 14.84
CA GLU A 66 -7.16 -8.91 14.07
C GLU A 66 -7.61 -7.70 13.26
N GLY A 67 -7.64 -6.51 13.87
CA GLY A 67 -7.98 -5.26 13.21
C GLY A 67 -7.03 -4.91 12.07
N GLU A 68 -5.74 -5.09 12.29
CA GLU A 68 -4.70 -4.88 11.29
C GLU A 68 -4.82 -5.85 10.11
N ALA A 69 -4.97 -7.14 10.40
CA ALA A 69 -5.12 -8.17 9.38
C ALA A 69 -6.36 -7.94 8.51
N TYR A 70 -7.51 -7.68 9.14
CA TYR A 70 -8.74 -7.36 8.44
C TYR A 70 -8.62 -6.10 7.57
N PHE A 71 -7.97 -5.05 8.08
CA PHE A 71 -7.78 -3.83 7.32
C PHE A 71 -6.87 -4.06 6.10
N LYS A 72 -5.76 -4.78 6.29
CA LYS A 72 -4.84 -5.12 5.19
C LYS A 72 -5.56 -5.92 4.11
N GLU A 73 -6.29 -6.96 4.48
CA GLU A 73 -7.05 -7.79 3.55
C GLU A 73 -8.12 -6.97 2.80
N THR A 74 -8.95 -6.22 3.52
CA THR A 74 -10.01 -5.39 2.92
C THR A 74 -9.45 -4.30 2.02
N PHE A 75 -8.31 -3.71 2.39
CA PHE A 75 -7.68 -2.67 1.59
C PHE A 75 -7.04 -3.23 0.32
N GLN A 76 -6.44 -4.42 0.40
CA GLN A 76 -5.90 -5.13 -0.75
C GLN A 76 -7.03 -5.51 -1.72
N GLN A 77 -8.12 -6.08 -1.23
CA GLN A 77 -9.28 -6.43 -2.06
C GLN A 77 -9.93 -5.22 -2.74
N LYS A 78 -10.00 -4.07 -2.05
CA LYS A 78 -10.55 -2.83 -2.63
C LYS A 78 -9.61 -2.16 -3.64
N GLN A 79 -8.32 -2.41 -3.58
CA GLN A 79 -7.35 -1.83 -4.52
C GLN A 79 -7.23 -2.61 -5.83
N VAL A 80 -7.53 -3.89 -5.80
CA VAL A 80 -7.47 -4.76 -6.97
C VAL A 80 -8.88 -4.97 -7.49
N PRO A 81 -9.24 -4.45 -8.68
CA PRO A 81 -10.52 -4.73 -9.31
C PRO A 81 -10.68 -6.23 -9.56
N GLU A 82 -11.91 -6.73 -9.54
CA GLU A 82 -12.19 -8.14 -9.88
C GLU A 82 -11.84 -8.47 -11.35
N ASP A 83 -11.90 -7.48 -12.23
CA ASP A 83 -11.53 -7.59 -13.66
C ASP A 83 -10.07 -7.17 -13.91
N VAL A 84 -9.12 -7.87 -13.31
CA VAL A 84 -7.70 -7.65 -13.58
C VAL A 84 -7.27 -8.38 -14.84
N VAL A 85 -6.68 -7.66 -15.78
CA VAL A 85 -6.14 -8.26 -17.02
C VAL A 85 -4.97 -9.17 -16.67
N GLU A 86 -5.09 -10.44 -16.99
CA GLU A 86 -4.01 -11.43 -16.83
C GLU A 86 -3.08 -11.35 -18.05
N VAL A 87 -1.79 -11.26 -17.78
CA VAL A 87 -0.75 -11.22 -18.82
C VAL A 87 0.26 -12.35 -18.60
N SER A 88 0.59 -13.03 -19.67
CA SER A 88 1.57 -14.12 -19.74
C SER A 88 2.97 -13.59 -20.02
N PRO A 89 4.01 -14.43 -19.97
CA PRO A 89 5.39 -14.05 -20.29
C PRO A 89 5.50 -13.22 -21.57
N ASP A 90 6.44 -12.32 -21.59
CA ASP A 90 6.56 -11.17 -22.50
C ASP A 90 5.71 -9.96 -22.05
N PHE A 91 5.71 -9.73 -20.75
CA PHE A 91 4.84 -8.76 -20.07
C PHE A 91 4.81 -7.36 -20.71
N SER A 92 5.95 -6.88 -21.24
CA SER A 92 6.03 -5.56 -21.90
C SER A 92 5.19 -5.50 -23.18
N GLU A 93 5.15 -6.58 -23.95
CA GLU A 93 4.39 -6.68 -25.19
C GLU A 93 2.92 -6.96 -24.91
N ALA A 94 2.65 -7.84 -23.96
CA ALA A 94 1.30 -8.15 -23.50
C ALA A 94 0.57 -6.93 -22.94
N LEU A 95 1.25 -6.08 -22.15
CA LEU A 95 0.68 -4.84 -21.61
C LEU A 95 0.30 -3.82 -22.69
N VAL A 96 1.05 -3.75 -23.76
CA VAL A 96 0.72 -2.91 -24.91
C VAL A 96 -0.45 -3.52 -25.69
N SER A 97 -0.44 -4.83 -25.93
CA SER A 97 -1.48 -5.55 -26.67
C SER A 97 -2.84 -5.50 -25.97
N CYS A 98 -2.86 -5.56 -24.63
CA CYS A 98 -4.07 -5.45 -23.82
C CYS A 98 -4.53 -3.99 -23.62
N GLY A 99 -3.82 -3.00 -24.17
CA GLY A 99 -4.18 -1.58 -24.04
C GLY A 99 -4.00 -0.99 -22.64
N VAL A 100 -3.31 -1.68 -21.74
CA VAL A 100 -3.00 -1.19 -20.40
C VAL A 100 -2.03 -0.02 -20.47
N VAL A 101 -1.06 -0.08 -21.38
CA VAL A 101 -0.17 1.02 -21.76
C VAL A 101 -0.25 1.23 -23.27
N ALA A 102 -0.12 2.48 -23.71
CA ALA A 102 -0.23 2.82 -25.13
C ALA A 102 1.01 2.39 -25.94
N SER A 103 2.16 2.27 -25.30
CA SER A 103 3.42 1.88 -25.95
C SER A 103 4.47 1.38 -24.95
N LYS A 104 5.47 0.65 -25.46
CA LYS A 104 6.66 0.25 -24.67
C LYS A 104 7.42 1.48 -24.10
N THR A 105 7.37 2.60 -24.79
CA THR A 105 7.97 3.87 -24.35
C THR A 105 7.22 4.46 -23.14
N GLU A 106 5.89 4.40 -23.15
CA GLU A 106 5.06 4.81 -21.99
C GLU A 106 5.35 3.94 -20.77
N LEU A 107 5.42 2.63 -20.94
CA LEU A 107 5.76 1.69 -19.89
C LEU A 107 7.13 2.04 -19.27
N ARG A 108 8.13 2.29 -20.10
CA ARG A 108 9.47 2.69 -19.63
C ARG A 108 9.44 3.96 -18.80
N ARG A 109 8.72 4.98 -19.26
CA ARG A 109 8.56 6.23 -18.51
C ARG A 109 7.85 6.02 -17.17
N LEU A 110 6.84 5.16 -17.13
CA LEU A 110 6.14 4.82 -15.89
C LEU A 110 7.05 4.06 -14.92
N LEU A 111 7.91 3.17 -15.39
CA LEU A 111 8.90 2.48 -14.56
C LEU A 111 9.93 3.47 -13.98
N GLU A 112 10.50 4.34 -14.81
CA GLU A 112 11.46 5.37 -14.40
C GLU A 112 10.85 6.38 -13.41
N ALA A 113 9.58 6.74 -13.60
CA ALA A 113 8.84 7.62 -12.70
C ALA A 113 8.32 6.93 -11.41
N GLY A 114 8.56 5.61 -11.25
CA GLY A 114 8.03 4.82 -10.13
C GLY A 114 6.50 4.68 -10.15
N GLY A 115 5.91 4.77 -11.34
CA GLY A 115 4.46 4.61 -11.55
C GLY A 115 4.01 3.15 -11.64
N VAL A 116 4.93 2.19 -11.64
CA VAL A 116 4.63 0.76 -11.56
C VAL A 116 4.98 0.26 -10.17
N ARG A 117 4.00 -0.31 -9.48
CA ARG A 117 4.17 -0.80 -8.12
C ARG A 117 3.53 -2.18 -7.97
N ASP A 118 4.13 -2.98 -7.12
CA ASP A 118 3.48 -4.20 -6.64
C ASP A 118 2.23 -3.81 -5.81
N ALA A 119 1.09 -4.42 -6.10
CA ALA A 119 -0.15 -4.10 -5.43
C ALA A 119 -0.21 -4.65 -3.99
N GLU A 120 0.56 -5.70 -3.69
CA GLU A 120 0.60 -6.33 -2.38
C GLU A 120 1.63 -5.66 -1.47
N THR A 121 2.87 -5.49 -1.96
CA THR A 121 3.97 -4.94 -1.15
C THR A 121 4.04 -3.42 -1.21
N GLY A 122 3.47 -2.78 -2.24
CA GLY A 122 3.60 -1.34 -2.51
C GLY A 122 4.97 -0.95 -3.06
N GLU A 123 5.86 -1.92 -3.29
CA GLU A 123 7.21 -1.69 -3.79
C GLU A 123 7.18 -1.14 -5.21
N LYS A 124 8.04 -0.15 -5.47
CA LYS A 124 8.18 0.43 -6.81
C LYS A 124 9.07 -0.47 -7.66
N LEU A 125 8.59 -0.81 -8.85
CA LEU A 125 9.40 -1.51 -9.83
C LEU A 125 10.09 -0.49 -10.76
N THR A 126 11.37 -0.67 -10.97
CA THR A 126 12.18 0.10 -11.92
C THR A 126 12.33 -0.60 -13.26
N GLU A 127 12.11 -1.92 -13.26
CA GLU A 127 12.15 -2.77 -14.45
C GLU A 127 11.03 -3.81 -14.41
N MET A 128 10.53 -4.19 -15.57
CA MET A 128 9.59 -5.31 -15.66
C MET A 128 10.33 -6.64 -15.48
N PRO A 129 9.85 -7.54 -14.63
CA PRO A 129 10.43 -8.86 -14.51
C PRO A 129 10.32 -9.62 -15.83
N ALA A 130 11.34 -10.36 -16.20
CA ALA A 130 11.32 -11.20 -17.39
C ALA A 130 10.40 -12.42 -17.22
N SER A 131 10.28 -12.91 -15.99
CA SER A 131 9.38 -14.01 -15.62
C SER A 131 9.01 -13.85 -14.13
N VAL A 132 7.88 -14.40 -13.76
CA VAL A 132 7.44 -14.53 -12.37
C VAL A 132 7.25 -16.00 -12.03
N THR A 133 7.61 -16.40 -10.83
CA THR A 133 7.42 -17.79 -10.35
C THR A 133 6.04 -17.98 -9.71
N GLU A 134 5.42 -16.88 -9.30
CA GLU A 134 4.10 -16.85 -8.69
C GLU A 134 3.29 -15.71 -9.31
N PRO A 135 1.95 -15.83 -9.39
CA PRO A 135 1.12 -14.74 -9.86
C PRO A 135 1.35 -13.47 -9.05
N ARG A 136 1.64 -12.35 -9.70
CA ARG A 136 1.84 -11.05 -9.06
C ARG A 136 0.90 -10.01 -9.63
N VAL A 137 0.29 -9.22 -8.77
CA VAL A 137 -0.56 -8.11 -9.19
C VAL A 137 0.23 -6.81 -9.13
N LEU A 138 0.32 -6.15 -10.28
CA LEU A 138 0.97 -4.84 -10.39
C LEU A 138 -0.05 -3.74 -10.58
N LYS A 139 0.19 -2.62 -9.93
CA LYS A 139 -0.51 -1.37 -10.18
C LYS A 139 0.30 -0.52 -11.15
N ILE A 140 -0.29 -0.17 -12.29
CA ILE A 140 0.34 0.63 -13.34
C ILE A 140 -0.35 1.99 -13.41
N GLY A 141 0.40 3.04 -13.05
CA GLY A 141 -0.15 4.38 -12.94
C GLY A 141 -1.15 4.52 -11.79
N LYS A 142 -2.21 5.31 -12.00
CA LYS A 142 -3.17 5.65 -10.93
C LYS A 142 -4.29 4.64 -10.72
N ARG A 143 -4.75 3.96 -11.78
CA ARG A 143 -5.99 3.18 -11.77
C ARG A 143 -5.93 1.83 -12.49
N ARG A 144 -4.82 1.48 -13.11
CA ARG A 144 -4.69 0.25 -13.90
C ARG A 144 -4.03 -0.83 -13.07
N PHE A 145 -4.58 -2.02 -13.11
CA PHE A 145 -4.05 -3.21 -12.45
C PHE A 145 -3.87 -4.32 -13.46
N VAL A 146 -2.81 -5.08 -13.33
CA VAL A 146 -2.53 -6.26 -14.16
C VAL A 146 -2.01 -7.37 -13.26
N LYS A 147 -2.35 -8.60 -13.61
CA LYS A 147 -1.86 -9.79 -12.94
C LYS A 147 -0.88 -10.49 -13.88
N LEU A 148 0.36 -10.52 -13.45
CA LEU A 148 1.40 -11.28 -14.13
C LEU A 148 1.23 -12.75 -13.79
N MET A 149 1.15 -13.58 -14.82
CA MET A 149 1.09 -15.03 -14.67
C MET A 149 2.45 -15.64 -14.97
N PRO A 150 2.86 -16.72 -14.25
CA PRO A 150 4.11 -17.42 -14.48
C PRO A 150 4.19 -18.07 -15.87
#